data_8d41e527b61ab89c010ed66b65cf823a
#
_entry.id   8d41e527b61ab89c010ed66b65cf823a
#
_cell.length_a   1.000
_cell.length_b   1.000
_cell.length_c   1.000
_cell.angle_alpha   90.00
_cell.angle_beta   90.00
_cell.angle_gamma   90.00
#
_symmetry.space_group_name_H-M   'P 1'
#
loop_
_entity.id
_entity.type
_entity.pdbx_description
1 polymer ?
#
loop_
_entity_poly.entity_id
_entity_poly.type
_entity_poly.pdbx_seq_one_letter_code
_entity_poly.pdbx_strand_id
1 'polypeptide(L)'
;MYKRQVVFPKEGAIFPGESVQIIKGAKHMENAKKFVDFMLSQKIQEAAGKTLTVRPLRKGVKLADYMTPQDTIALFKNYDEGWVAAHKKEVVAEWNKHLENSRQ
;
A
#
# COMPACT_ATOMS: atom_id res chain seq x y z
N MET A 1 -13.76 2.84 -26.11
CA MET A 1 -13.29 1.97 -25.00
C MET A 1 -12.13 2.67 -24.31
N TYR A 2 -12.31 3.17 -23.10
CA TYR A 2 -11.25 3.86 -22.38
C TYR A 2 -10.24 2.82 -21.86
N LYS A 3 -9.03 2.85 -22.39
CA LYS A 3 -7.92 2.01 -21.90
C LYS A 3 -7.43 2.61 -20.60
N ARG A 4 -7.75 2.00 -19.47
CA ARG A 4 -7.15 2.34 -18.17
C ARG A 4 -5.87 1.52 -18.03
N GLN A 5 -4.77 2.18 -17.67
CA GLN A 5 -3.49 1.52 -17.40
C GLN A 5 -2.90 2.03 -16.10
N VAL A 6 -2.13 1.17 -15.44
CA VAL A 6 -1.32 1.56 -14.29
C VAL A 6 0.02 2.05 -14.81
N VAL A 7 0.43 3.22 -14.39
CA VAL A 7 1.73 3.81 -14.74
C VAL A 7 2.60 3.86 -13.49
N PHE A 8 3.79 3.31 -13.59
CA PHE A 8 4.81 3.44 -12.56
C PHE A 8 5.82 4.51 -12.99
N PRO A 9 5.94 5.63 -12.24
CA PRO A 9 6.88 6.70 -12.56
C PRO A 9 8.32 6.21 -12.54
N LYS A 10 9.17 6.76 -13.40
CA LYS A 10 10.62 6.45 -13.43
C LYS A 10 11.32 6.91 -12.15
N GLU A 11 10.82 7.97 -11.54
CA GLU A 11 11.31 8.53 -10.28
C GLU A 11 11.07 7.59 -9.11
N GLY A 12 10.11 6.71 -9.24
CA GLY A 12 9.73 5.71 -8.26
C GLY A 12 8.28 5.82 -7.81
N ALA A 13 7.71 4.67 -7.46
CA ALA A 13 6.38 4.58 -6.89
C ALA A 13 6.46 4.57 -5.35
N ILE A 14 5.49 5.19 -4.70
CA ILE A 14 5.33 5.15 -3.25
C ILE A 14 4.46 3.94 -2.92
N PHE A 15 4.97 3.08 -2.05
CA PHE A 15 4.21 1.96 -1.50
C PHE A 15 4.04 2.16 0.00
N PRO A 16 2.95 2.81 0.44
CA PRO A 16 2.64 2.87 1.85
C PRO A 16 2.34 1.44 2.33
N GLY A 17 3.11 0.98 3.31
CA GLY A 17 2.88 -0.32 3.93
C GLY A 17 1.65 -0.28 4.83
N GLU A 18 0.75 -1.23 4.65
CA GLU A 18 -0.29 -1.47 5.64
C GLU A 18 0.31 -2.21 6.84
N SER A 19 -0.10 -1.83 8.04
CA SER A 19 0.40 -2.45 9.26
C SER A 19 -0.71 -3.04 10.10
N VAL A 20 -0.41 -4.15 10.77
CA VAL A 20 -1.24 -4.72 11.82
C VAL A 20 -0.51 -4.55 13.15
N GLN A 21 -1.20 -4.03 14.16
CA GLN A 21 -0.62 -3.72 15.46
C GLN A 21 -1.44 -4.35 16.58
N ILE A 22 -0.76 -4.80 17.64
CA ILE A 22 -1.41 -5.28 18.86
C ILE A 22 -1.53 -4.11 19.83
N ILE A 23 -2.75 -3.82 20.28
CA ILE A 23 -3.02 -2.74 21.24
C ILE A 23 -2.39 -3.11 22.59
N LYS A 24 -1.67 -2.16 23.19
CA LYS A 24 -1.11 -2.32 24.54
C LYS A 24 -2.22 -2.62 25.55
N GLY A 25 -2.05 -3.69 26.33
CA GLY A 25 -3.06 -4.11 27.32
C GLY A 25 -4.22 -4.92 26.73
N ALA A 26 -4.08 -5.45 25.51
CA ALA A 26 -5.08 -6.34 24.94
C ALA A 26 -5.39 -7.53 25.88
N LYS A 27 -6.69 -7.76 26.19
CA LYS A 27 -7.12 -8.81 27.12
C LYS A 27 -6.73 -10.22 26.68
N HIS A 28 -6.64 -10.47 25.39
CA HIS A 28 -6.34 -11.76 24.79
C HIS A 28 -5.04 -11.69 23.97
N MET A 29 -3.94 -11.35 24.64
CA MET A 29 -2.64 -11.13 24.01
C MET A 29 -2.17 -12.32 23.14
N GLU A 30 -2.32 -13.54 23.62
CA GLU A 30 -1.90 -14.74 22.88
C GLU A 30 -2.73 -14.95 21.61
N ASN A 31 -4.02 -14.65 21.65
CA ASN A 31 -4.86 -14.69 20.44
C ASN A 31 -4.50 -13.58 19.46
N ALA A 32 -4.16 -12.40 19.97
CA ALA A 32 -3.73 -11.28 19.13
C ALA A 32 -2.43 -11.62 18.39
N LYS A 33 -1.45 -12.22 19.06
CA LYS A 33 -0.21 -12.72 18.43
C LYS A 33 -0.50 -13.75 17.33
N LYS A 34 -1.32 -14.76 17.65
CA LYS A 34 -1.74 -15.79 16.68
C LYS A 34 -2.43 -15.19 15.46
N PHE A 35 -3.23 -14.12 15.65
CA PHE A 35 -3.88 -13.42 14.56
C PHE A 35 -2.85 -12.71 13.66
N VAL A 36 -1.85 -12.06 14.25
CA VAL A 36 -0.77 -11.41 13.46
C VAL A 36 0.00 -12.45 12.65
N ASP A 37 0.38 -13.58 13.28
CA ASP A 37 1.07 -14.67 12.60
C ASP A 37 0.22 -15.27 11.46
N PHE A 38 -1.08 -15.41 11.68
CA PHE A 38 -2.04 -15.85 10.66
C PHE A 38 -2.08 -14.88 9.47
N MET A 39 -2.19 -13.56 9.72
CA MET A 39 -2.22 -12.53 8.68
C MET A 39 -0.92 -12.50 7.87
N LEU A 40 0.21 -12.80 8.49
CA LEU A 40 1.52 -12.85 7.85
C LEU A 40 1.84 -14.23 7.24
N SER A 41 0.95 -15.22 7.37
CA SER A 41 1.17 -16.56 6.81
C SER A 41 1.15 -16.51 5.28
N GLN A 42 1.89 -17.42 4.64
CA GLN A 42 1.96 -17.50 3.19
C GLN A 42 0.57 -17.66 2.57
N LYS A 43 -0.25 -18.54 3.14
CA LYS A 43 -1.62 -18.81 2.66
C LYS A 43 -2.50 -17.56 2.62
N ILE A 44 -2.44 -16.73 3.67
CA ILE A 44 -3.23 -15.50 3.73
C ILE A 44 -2.66 -14.44 2.79
N GLN A 45 -1.34 -14.29 2.73
CA GLN A 45 -0.69 -13.35 1.81
C GLN A 45 -0.98 -13.70 0.34
N GLU A 46 -1.03 -14.97 -0.03
CA GLU A 46 -1.44 -15.43 -1.37
C GLU A 46 -2.92 -15.15 -1.65
N ALA A 47 -3.78 -15.44 -0.69
CA ALA A 47 -5.22 -15.16 -0.83
C ALA A 47 -5.48 -13.67 -0.98
N ALA A 48 -4.85 -12.83 -0.17
CA ALA A 48 -4.96 -11.37 -0.25
C ALA A 48 -4.45 -10.84 -1.61
N GLY A 49 -3.32 -11.33 -2.09
CA GLY A 49 -2.80 -10.96 -3.39
C GLY A 49 -3.74 -11.31 -4.56
N LYS A 50 -4.41 -12.46 -4.48
CA LYS A 50 -5.34 -12.91 -5.53
C LYS A 50 -6.69 -12.22 -5.48
N THR A 51 -7.22 -12.00 -4.27
CA THR A 51 -8.62 -11.58 -4.09
C THR A 51 -8.77 -10.08 -3.88
N LEU A 52 -7.83 -9.46 -3.15
CA LEU A 52 -7.88 -8.05 -2.77
C LEU A 52 -6.94 -7.17 -3.58
N THR A 53 -6.19 -7.74 -4.52
CA THR A 53 -5.17 -7.02 -5.31
C THR A 53 -4.09 -6.33 -4.46
N VAL A 54 -3.90 -6.79 -3.23
CA VAL A 54 -2.90 -6.26 -2.29
C VAL A 54 -1.55 -6.92 -2.58
N ARG A 55 -0.48 -6.14 -2.58
CA ARG A 55 0.86 -6.70 -2.74
C ARG A 55 1.32 -7.37 -1.46
N PRO A 56 1.66 -8.68 -1.51
CA PRO A 56 2.16 -9.37 -0.34
C PRO A 56 3.53 -8.84 0.07
N LEU A 57 3.76 -8.72 1.37
CA LEU A 57 5.06 -8.34 1.93
C LEU A 57 6.01 -9.54 2.06
N ARG A 58 5.45 -10.75 2.11
CA ARG A 58 6.22 -11.97 2.27
C ARG A 58 6.92 -12.36 0.97
N LYS A 59 8.21 -12.66 1.05
CA LYS A 59 8.98 -13.18 -0.09
C LYS A 59 8.48 -14.57 -0.50
N GLY A 60 8.54 -14.86 -1.80
CA GLY A 60 8.13 -16.16 -2.34
C GLY A 60 6.62 -16.35 -2.51
N VAL A 61 5.81 -15.34 -2.22
CA VAL A 61 4.38 -15.37 -2.51
C VAL A 61 4.14 -15.09 -3.99
N LYS A 62 3.37 -15.95 -4.65
CA LYS A 62 3.01 -15.77 -6.06
C LYS A 62 2.04 -14.60 -6.20
N LEU A 63 2.41 -13.63 -7.03
CA LEU A 63 1.53 -12.54 -7.42
C LEU A 63 0.44 -13.05 -8.38
N ALA A 64 -0.67 -12.34 -8.46
CA ALA A 64 -1.64 -12.55 -9.52
C ALA A 64 -1.02 -12.18 -10.89
N ASP A 65 -1.43 -12.89 -11.94
CA ASP A 65 -0.79 -12.79 -13.28
C ASP A 65 -0.92 -11.37 -13.91
N TYR A 66 -1.91 -10.60 -13.48
CA TYR A 66 -2.09 -9.20 -13.92
C TYR A 66 -1.25 -8.19 -13.12
N MET A 67 -0.58 -8.60 -12.05
CA MET A 67 0.22 -7.71 -11.21
C MET A 67 1.65 -7.60 -11.73
N THR A 68 2.12 -6.38 -11.92
CA THR A 68 3.52 -6.13 -12.27
C THR A 68 4.46 -6.69 -11.20
N PRO A 69 5.52 -7.44 -11.54
CA PRO A 69 6.49 -7.95 -10.58
C PRO A 69 7.10 -6.82 -9.74
N GLN A 70 7.27 -7.06 -8.43
CA GLN A 70 7.74 -6.03 -7.49
C GLN A 70 9.16 -5.54 -7.79
N ASP A 71 10.04 -6.40 -8.24
CA ASP A 71 11.43 -6.13 -8.60
C ASP A 71 11.59 -5.24 -9.84
N THR A 72 10.54 -5.14 -10.66
CA THR A 72 10.51 -4.27 -11.85
C THR A 72 10.01 -2.86 -11.56
N ILE A 73 9.55 -2.58 -10.34
CA ILE A 73 9.00 -1.29 -9.95
C ILE A 73 10.05 -0.52 -9.17
N ALA A 74 10.46 0.64 -9.70
CA ALA A 74 11.32 1.55 -8.97
C ALA A 74 10.58 2.10 -7.73
N LEU A 75 11.24 2.06 -6.57
CA LEU A 75 10.70 2.65 -5.34
C LEU A 75 11.24 4.07 -5.16
N PHE A 76 10.37 4.99 -4.76
CA PHE A 76 10.78 6.34 -4.42
C PHE A 76 11.56 6.33 -3.11
N LYS A 77 12.87 6.58 -3.19
CA LYS A 77 13.81 6.39 -2.06
C LYS A 77 13.78 7.52 -1.03
N ASN A 78 13.35 8.71 -1.43
CA ASN A 78 13.41 9.92 -0.61
C ASN A 78 12.02 10.32 -0.08
N TYR A 79 11.14 9.36 0.16
CA TYR A 79 9.82 9.64 0.72
C TYR A 79 9.94 10.02 2.19
N ASP A 80 9.65 11.28 2.49
CA ASP A 80 9.65 11.83 3.84
C ASP A 80 8.23 11.88 4.41
N GLU A 81 7.87 10.88 5.21
CA GLU A 81 6.55 10.79 5.84
C GLU A 81 6.29 11.95 6.81
N GLY A 82 7.33 12.46 7.47
CA GLY A 82 7.22 13.59 8.39
C GLY A 82 6.85 14.87 7.66
N TRP A 83 7.51 15.14 6.54
CA TRP A 83 7.18 16.26 5.67
C TRP A 83 5.74 16.16 5.14
N VAL A 84 5.36 14.99 4.64
CA VAL A 84 4.01 14.75 4.11
C VAL A 84 2.95 14.97 5.19
N ALA A 85 3.17 14.48 6.39
CA ALA A 85 2.24 14.68 7.51
C ALA A 85 2.10 16.17 7.88
N ALA A 86 3.19 16.92 7.92
CA ALA A 86 3.20 18.35 8.24
C ALA A 86 2.48 19.19 7.17
N HIS A 87 2.64 18.85 5.88
CA HIS A 87 2.11 19.64 4.74
C HIS A 87 0.82 19.08 4.14
N LYS A 88 0.22 18.04 4.76
CA LYS A 88 -0.97 17.37 4.22
C LYS A 88 -2.11 18.33 3.86
N LYS A 89 -2.38 19.31 4.71
CA LYS A 89 -3.47 20.28 4.49
C LYS A 89 -3.23 21.13 3.25
N GLU A 90 -2.00 21.60 3.06
CA GLU A 90 -1.60 22.42 1.91
C GLU A 90 -1.69 21.62 0.61
N VAL A 91 -1.14 20.41 0.61
CA VAL A 91 -1.18 19.51 -0.56
C VAL A 91 -2.61 19.19 -0.97
N VAL A 92 -3.50 18.88 -0.01
CA VAL A 92 -4.90 18.59 -0.29
C VAL A 92 -5.64 19.84 -0.81
N ALA A 93 -5.37 21.01 -0.25
CA ALA A 93 -5.98 22.27 -0.72
C ALA A 93 -5.58 22.57 -2.17
N GLU A 94 -4.30 22.44 -2.52
CA GLU A 94 -3.82 22.66 -3.88
C GLU A 94 -4.38 21.62 -4.86
N TRP A 95 -4.46 20.36 -4.47
CA TRP A 95 -5.12 19.31 -5.25
C TRP A 95 -6.58 19.66 -5.57
N ASN A 96 -7.36 20.06 -4.57
CA ASN A 96 -8.77 20.41 -4.75
C ASN A 96 -8.95 21.62 -5.71
N LYS A 97 -8.10 22.62 -5.60
CA LYS A 97 -8.09 23.78 -6.50
C LYS A 97 -7.85 23.36 -7.96
N HIS A 98 -6.91 22.43 -8.20
CA HIS A 98 -6.68 21.90 -9.54
C HIS A 98 -7.85 21.06 -10.06
N LEU A 99 -8.51 20.28 -9.20
CA LEU A 99 -9.71 19.52 -9.57
C LEU A 99 -10.88 20.44 -9.99
N GLU A 100 -11.10 21.53 -9.26
CA GLU A 100 -12.15 22.50 -9.59
C GLU A 100 -11.89 23.16 -10.94
N ASN A 101 -10.64 23.58 -11.22
CA ASN A 101 -10.23 24.17 -12.48
C ASN A 101 -10.35 23.20 -13.67
N SER A 102 -10.21 21.89 -13.45
CA SER A 102 -10.32 20.87 -14.51
C SER A 102 -11.76 20.47 -14.85
N ARG A 103 -12.75 20.92 -14.09
CA ARG A 103 -14.18 20.67 -14.32
C ARG A 103 -14.89 21.79 -15.10
N GLN A 104 -14.20 22.89 -15.35
CA GLN A 104 -14.64 23.98 -16.23
C GLN A 104 -14.16 23.73 -17.67
#